data_2ca3c9c22f9123634dde1a0e5542cd3a
#
_entry.id   2ca3c9c22f9123634dde1a0e5542cd3a
#
_cell.length_a   1.000
_cell.length_b   1.000
_cell.length_c   1.000
_cell.angle_alpha   90.00
_cell.angle_beta   90.00
_cell.angle_gamma   90.00
#
_symmetry.space_group_name_H-M   'P 1'
#
loop_
_entity.id
_entity.type
_entity.pdbx_description
1 polymer ?
#
loop_
_entity_poly.entity_id
_entity_poly.type
_entity_poly.pdbx_seq_one_letter_code
_entity_poly.pdbx_strand_id
1 'polypeptide(L)'
;MQPRGEAHADEGGASFWVPGQSAANLAASAPSPGWSLPVTYYYYSGSAPGNASEGGAVAPGTRSWTSQLAFSPTYVPAATVLGGQLALTVSFGVEGNATRLTPTNPSGPARETVWGLTDVVPAATLGWQRGPDSWAAYLMGNLPVGSYDSQRLSNTGLGRAALDAGIIGSYDSPSSGRSASVAVGVTYNFTNPDTDYRSGVDAHLGASAMVPLTPSLRAGLSGYVYYQLTADGGSGNGCGPCKSRVAGIGPQVNYAFDVAGREWSANLRGYYEFWARNRLQGGALFASLAIPL
;
A
#
# COMPACT_ATOMS: atom_id res chain seq x y z
N MET A 1 -18.15 -20.95 24.22
CA MET A 1 -18.55 -19.94 23.23
C MET A 1 -17.31 -19.12 22.95
N GLN A 2 -16.67 -19.35 21.78
CA GLN A 2 -15.56 -18.52 21.33
C GLN A 2 -16.11 -17.13 20.99
N PRO A 3 -15.42 -16.04 21.37
CA PRO A 3 -15.76 -14.73 20.84
C PRO A 3 -15.58 -14.81 19.31
N ARG A 4 -16.68 -14.69 18.57
CA ARG A 4 -16.60 -14.47 17.11
C ARG A 4 -15.84 -13.15 16.95
N GLY A 5 -14.68 -13.20 16.30
CA GLY A 5 -13.93 -12.02 15.90
C GLY A 5 -14.86 -11.07 15.16
N GLU A 6 -14.78 -9.80 15.50
CA GLU A 6 -15.57 -8.77 14.84
C GLU A 6 -15.15 -8.72 13.37
N ALA A 7 -16.12 -8.80 12.48
CA ALA A 7 -15.90 -8.83 11.04
C ALA A 7 -15.59 -7.44 10.50
N HIS A 8 -14.53 -7.34 9.74
CA HIS A 8 -14.12 -6.14 9.00
C HIS A 8 -14.32 -6.39 7.52
N ALA A 9 -14.73 -5.41 6.76
CA ALA A 9 -14.53 -5.46 5.32
C ALA A 9 -13.02 -5.35 5.05
N ASP A 10 -12.52 -6.16 4.15
CA ASP A 10 -11.15 -6.65 4.13
C ASP A 10 -10.79 -7.37 5.44
N GLU A 11 -10.41 -8.62 5.36
CA GLU A 11 -10.13 -9.43 6.54
C GLU A 11 -9.15 -8.72 7.48
N GLY A 12 -9.55 -8.52 8.73
CA GLY A 12 -8.77 -7.73 9.69
C GLY A 12 -8.66 -6.24 9.38
N GLY A 13 -9.40 -5.71 8.39
CA GLY A 13 -9.30 -4.32 7.94
C GLY A 13 -8.05 -4.01 7.13
N ALA A 14 -7.28 -5.04 6.72
CA ALA A 14 -6.02 -4.90 5.98
C ALA A 14 -6.20 -5.29 4.50
N SER A 15 -5.86 -4.38 3.60
CA SER A 15 -5.82 -4.61 2.15
C SER A 15 -4.41 -4.99 1.69
N PHE A 16 -4.30 -5.79 0.63
CA PHE A 16 -3.02 -6.09 -0.01
C PHE A 16 -2.37 -4.83 -0.57
N TRP A 17 -3.10 -4.06 -1.36
CA TRP A 17 -2.63 -2.75 -1.76
C TRP A 17 -2.68 -1.80 -0.56
N VAL A 18 -1.51 -1.36 -0.09
CA VAL A 18 -1.43 -0.41 1.01
C VAL A 18 -1.78 0.99 0.50
N PRO A 19 -2.84 1.65 1.03
CA PRO A 19 -3.24 2.97 0.58
C PRO A 19 -2.11 3.99 0.63
N GLY A 20 -1.83 4.64 -0.50
CA GLY A 20 -0.75 5.61 -0.63
C GLY A 20 0.62 5.05 -1.04
N GLN A 21 0.81 3.72 -1.07
CA GLN A 21 2.13 3.17 -1.43
C GLN A 21 2.55 3.50 -2.87
N SER A 22 1.61 3.54 -3.81
CA SER A 22 1.91 3.65 -5.24
C SER A 22 2.10 5.09 -5.72
N ALA A 23 1.44 6.06 -5.10
CA ALA A 23 1.24 7.41 -5.67
C ALA A 23 2.53 8.19 -5.98
N ALA A 24 3.67 7.79 -5.46
CA ALA A 24 4.86 8.61 -5.51
C ALA A 24 6.11 7.98 -6.11
N ASN A 25 6.19 6.66 -6.14
CA ASN A 25 7.39 5.97 -6.63
C ASN A 25 7.26 5.57 -8.10
N LEU A 26 6.11 5.88 -8.68
CA LEU A 26 5.78 5.55 -10.04
C LEU A 26 6.02 6.77 -10.95
N ALA A 27 7.16 7.43 -10.77
CA ALA A 27 7.73 8.10 -11.92
C ALA A 27 7.91 6.98 -12.95
N ALA A 28 7.07 6.98 -13.97
CA ALA A 28 7.08 5.97 -15.01
C ALA A 28 8.27 6.13 -15.97
N SER A 29 9.33 6.82 -15.55
CA SER A 29 10.60 6.79 -16.30
C SER A 29 11.09 5.36 -16.28
N ALA A 30 11.36 4.84 -17.47
CA ALA A 30 11.91 3.50 -17.63
C ALA A 30 13.15 3.37 -16.75
N PRO A 31 13.19 2.42 -15.82
CA PRO A 31 14.31 2.30 -14.89
C PRO A 31 15.57 1.94 -15.65
N SER A 32 16.72 2.46 -15.22
CA SER A 32 18.02 2.12 -15.81
C SER A 32 18.36 0.65 -15.55
N PRO A 33 18.99 -0.04 -16.52
CA PRO A 33 19.44 -1.42 -16.33
C PRO A 33 20.39 -1.56 -15.13
N GLY A 34 20.24 -2.66 -14.39
CA GLY A 34 21.06 -2.96 -13.22
C GLY A 34 20.22 -3.35 -12.00
N TRP A 35 20.89 -3.37 -10.86
CA TRP A 35 20.27 -3.62 -9.56
C TRP A 35 20.02 -2.32 -8.81
N SER A 36 18.94 -2.30 -8.06
CA SER A 36 18.67 -1.24 -7.07
C SER A 36 18.00 -1.84 -5.83
N LEU A 37 18.14 -1.15 -4.70
CA LEU A 37 17.52 -1.53 -3.44
C LEU A 37 16.69 -0.36 -2.89
N PRO A 38 15.45 -0.19 -3.30
CA PRO A 38 14.50 0.66 -2.59
C PRO A 38 14.27 0.15 -1.16
N VAL A 39 14.39 1.05 -0.18
CA VAL A 39 14.06 0.81 1.22
C VAL A 39 12.99 1.78 1.61
N THR A 40 11.90 1.29 2.20
CA THR A 40 10.76 2.14 2.59
C THR A 40 10.39 1.90 4.05
N TYR A 41 10.37 2.96 4.82
CA TYR A 41 9.72 3.00 6.11
C TYR A 41 8.28 3.48 5.95
N TYR A 42 7.34 2.73 6.50
CA TYR A 42 5.91 3.06 6.53
C TYR A 42 5.44 3.14 7.97
N TYR A 43 4.69 4.18 8.29
CA TYR A 43 3.99 4.33 9.54
C TYR A 43 2.54 4.69 9.28
N TYR A 44 1.63 4.02 10.00
CA TYR A 44 0.20 4.31 9.98
C TYR A 44 -0.34 4.37 11.39
N SER A 45 -1.29 5.26 11.64
CA SER A 45 -2.09 5.27 12.86
C SER A 45 -3.50 5.71 12.53
N GLY A 46 -4.48 4.90 12.91
CA GLY A 46 -5.88 5.16 12.62
C GLY A 46 -6.84 4.64 13.70
N SER A 47 -8.07 5.09 13.61
CA SER A 47 -9.17 4.66 14.48
C SER A 47 -10.45 4.43 13.68
N ALA A 48 -11.35 3.63 14.22
CA ALA A 48 -12.67 3.44 13.64
C ALA A 48 -13.46 4.75 13.69
N PRO A 49 -14.02 5.23 12.56
CA PRO A 49 -14.93 6.37 12.58
C PRO A 49 -16.16 6.07 13.45
N GLY A 50 -16.66 7.07 14.17
CA GLY A 50 -17.80 6.92 15.09
C GLY A 50 -19.12 6.46 14.46
N ASN A 51 -19.24 6.51 13.13
CA ASN A 51 -20.40 6.10 12.34
C ASN A 51 -20.28 4.66 11.79
N ALA A 52 -19.37 3.85 12.31
CA ALA A 52 -19.11 2.48 11.85
C ALA A 52 -20.25 1.50 12.17
N SER A 53 -21.39 1.95 12.69
CA SER A 53 -22.47 1.09 13.21
C SER A 53 -23.49 0.62 12.19
N GLU A 54 -23.45 1.06 10.95
CA GLU A 54 -24.38 0.56 9.91
C GLU A 54 -23.71 -0.52 9.06
N GLY A 55 -23.88 -1.79 9.45
CA GLY A 55 -23.50 -2.95 8.64
C GLY A 55 -22.28 -3.73 9.09
N GLY A 56 -21.82 -3.58 10.33
CA GLY A 56 -20.95 -4.58 10.98
C GLY A 56 -19.48 -4.55 10.61
N ALA A 57 -18.87 -3.39 10.42
CA ALA A 57 -17.48 -3.33 10.03
C ALA A 57 -16.52 -3.15 11.22
N VAL A 58 -15.80 -2.12 11.36
CA VAL A 58 -14.82 -1.95 12.42
C VAL A 58 -15.52 -1.56 13.73
N ALA A 59 -15.30 -2.28 14.80
CA ALA A 59 -15.91 -1.95 16.09
C ALA A 59 -15.61 -0.51 16.50
N PRO A 60 -16.61 0.26 16.96
CA PRO A 60 -16.39 1.59 17.50
C PRO A 60 -15.32 1.54 18.60
N GLY A 61 -14.37 2.49 18.56
CA GLY A 61 -13.27 2.54 19.52
C GLY A 61 -12.06 1.68 19.17
N THR A 62 -12.06 0.94 18.06
CA THR A 62 -10.85 0.29 17.53
C THR A 62 -9.82 1.33 17.15
N ARG A 63 -8.58 1.11 17.58
CA ARG A 63 -7.40 1.90 17.16
C ARG A 63 -6.30 0.94 16.76
N SER A 64 -5.60 1.26 15.69
CA SER A 64 -4.44 0.49 15.28
C SER A 64 -3.29 1.42 14.87
N TRP A 65 -2.08 0.91 15.01
CA TRP A 65 -0.90 1.49 14.39
C TRP A 65 -0.05 0.39 13.75
N THR A 66 0.63 0.76 12.68
CA THR A 66 1.56 -0.09 11.94
C THR A 66 2.87 0.67 11.75
N SER A 67 3.98 -0.03 11.92
CA SER A 67 5.33 0.47 11.64
C SER A 67 6.08 -0.61 10.88
N GLN A 68 6.48 -0.33 9.63
CA GLN A 68 7.08 -1.31 8.73
C GLN A 68 8.37 -0.76 8.13
N LEU A 69 9.38 -1.61 8.03
CA LEU A 69 10.56 -1.37 7.22
C LEU A 69 10.61 -2.43 6.11
N ALA A 70 10.43 -1.98 4.87
CA ALA A 70 10.38 -2.84 3.69
C ALA A 70 11.63 -2.65 2.82
N PHE A 71 12.12 -3.76 2.26
CA PHE A 71 13.21 -3.85 1.31
C PHE A 71 12.66 -4.37 -0.01
N SER A 72 13.02 -3.75 -1.12
CA SER A 72 12.48 -4.07 -2.44
C SER A 72 13.60 -4.23 -3.49
N PRO A 73 14.52 -5.23 -3.33
CA PRO A 73 15.52 -5.48 -4.37
C PRO A 73 14.85 -5.59 -5.74
N THR A 74 15.35 -4.79 -6.67
CA THR A 74 14.81 -4.66 -8.02
C THR A 74 15.93 -4.89 -9.03
N TYR A 75 15.66 -5.75 -10.00
CA TYR A 75 16.53 -6.02 -11.13
C TYR A 75 15.89 -5.56 -12.44
N VAL A 76 16.66 -4.82 -13.22
CA VAL A 76 16.27 -4.31 -14.53
C VAL A 76 17.22 -4.92 -15.57
N PRO A 77 16.75 -5.88 -16.41
CA PRO A 77 17.54 -6.43 -17.49
C PRO A 77 17.96 -5.35 -18.51
N ALA A 78 19.12 -5.50 -19.12
CA ALA A 78 19.56 -4.61 -20.19
C ALA A 78 18.70 -4.74 -21.47
N ALA A 79 18.09 -5.91 -21.67
CA ALA A 79 17.21 -6.17 -22.81
C ALA A 79 15.82 -5.56 -22.59
N THR A 80 15.26 -5.00 -23.65
CA THR A 80 13.87 -4.52 -23.64
C THR A 80 12.89 -5.64 -23.97
N VAL A 81 11.68 -5.53 -23.44
CA VAL A 81 10.54 -6.43 -23.71
C VAL A 81 9.43 -5.60 -24.32
N LEU A 82 8.91 -5.99 -25.49
CA LEU A 82 7.85 -5.26 -26.21
C LEU A 82 8.17 -3.76 -26.38
N GLY A 83 9.44 -3.43 -26.57
CA GLY A 83 9.91 -2.04 -26.69
C GLY A 83 9.94 -1.26 -25.38
N GLY A 84 9.64 -1.88 -24.24
CA GLY A 84 9.68 -1.29 -22.92
C GLY A 84 10.78 -1.88 -22.04
N GLN A 85 11.07 -1.24 -20.92
CA GLN A 85 12.03 -1.69 -19.94
C GLN A 85 11.31 -2.48 -18.85
N LEU A 86 11.71 -3.74 -18.65
CA LEU A 86 11.16 -4.61 -17.59
C LEU A 86 11.91 -4.36 -16.28
N ALA A 87 11.18 -4.22 -15.17
CA ALA A 87 11.72 -4.27 -13.82
C ALA A 87 11.09 -5.44 -13.04
N LEU A 88 11.92 -6.23 -12.39
CA LEU A 88 11.51 -7.34 -11.54
C LEU A 88 11.87 -7.02 -10.09
N THR A 89 10.88 -7.01 -9.21
CA THR A 89 11.03 -6.63 -7.80
C THR A 89 10.54 -7.74 -6.91
N VAL A 90 11.20 -7.94 -5.77
CA VAL A 90 10.68 -8.77 -4.68
C VAL A 90 10.71 -7.93 -3.42
N SER A 91 9.54 -7.64 -2.83
CA SER A 91 9.45 -6.85 -1.60
C SER A 91 9.19 -7.74 -0.40
N PHE A 92 9.84 -7.44 0.72
CA PHE A 92 9.68 -8.09 2.02
C PHE A 92 10.10 -7.12 3.13
N GLY A 93 9.76 -7.42 4.37
CA GLY A 93 10.13 -6.53 5.46
C GLY A 93 9.87 -7.06 6.85
N VAL A 94 10.09 -6.19 7.82
CA VAL A 94 9.71 -6.39 9.21
C VAL A 94 8.66 -5.36 9.58
N GLU A 95 7.66 -5.79 10.34
CA GLU A 95 6.53 -4.97 10.72
C GLU A 95 6.20 -5.15 12.21
N GLY A 96 5.88 -4.03 12.85
CA GLY A 96 5.18 -4.00 14.12
C GLY A 96 3.75 -3.52 13.90
N ASN A 97 2.78 -4.30 14.38
CA ASN A 97 1.38 -3.95 14.30
C ASN A 97 0.75 -4.03 15.69
N ALA A 98 -0.03 -3.03 16.09
CA ALA A 98 -0.77 -3.07 17.33
C ALA A 98 -2.20 -2.61 17.15
N THR A 99 -3.11 -3.39 17.68
CA THR A 99 -4.54 -3.12 17.70
C THR A 99 -5.03 -3.04 19.14
N ARG A 100 -5.85 -2.05 19.42
CA ARG A 100 -6.59 -1.88 20.66
C ARG A 100 -8.08 -1.81 20.36
N LEU A 101 -8.81 -2.71 20.96
CA LEU A 101 -10.27 -2.67 21.00
C LEU A 101 -10.71 -2.01 22.31
N THR A 102 -11.68 -1.11 22.23
CA THR A 102 -12.37 -0.58 23.42
C THR A 102 -13.74 -1.26 23.44
N PRO A 103 -13.92 -2.33 24.25
CA PRO A 103 -15.19 -3.05 24.24
C PRO A 103 -16.31 -2.18 24.81
N THR A 104 -17.47 -2.31 24.22
CA THR A 104 -18.74 -1.81 24.77
C THR A 104 -19.28 -2.71 25.89
N ASN A 105 -18.57 -3.78 26.27
CA ASN A 105 -18.99 -4.81 27.22
C ASN A 105 -17.90 -5.03 28.33
N PRO A 106 -18.27 -5.50 29.56
CA PRO A 106 -17.42 -5.44 30.75
C PRO A 106 -16.12 -6.27 30.75
N SER A 107 -15.75 -6.90 29.67
CA SER A 107 -14.53 -7.73 29.57
C SER A 107 -13.20 -6.94 29.57
N GLY A 108 -13.22 -5.61 29.60
CA GLY A 108 -12.02 -4.76 29.58
C GLY A 108 -11.40 -4.59 28.18
N PRO A 109 -10.47 -3.63 27.99
CA PRO A 109 -9.85 -3.36 26.69
C PRO A 109 -8.92 -4.51 26.28
N ALA A 110 -9.16 -5.08 25.11
CA ALA A 110 -8.21 -5.98 24.46
C ALA A 110 -7.16 -5.16 23.72
N ARG A 111 -5.89 -5.49 23.92
CA ARG A 111 -4.76 -4.91 23.20
C ARG A 111 -3.79 -6.01 22.84
N GLU A 112 -3.35 -6.00 21.60
CA GLU A 112 -2.28 -6.87 21.13
C GLU A 112 -1.25 -6.07 20.34
N THR A 113 0.01 -6.45 20.46
CA THR A 113 1.13 -5.91 19.69
C THR A 113 1.95 -7.07 19.20
N VAL A 114 2.16 -7.14 17.89
CA VAL A 114 2.91 -8.19 17.20
C VAL A 114 4.05 -7.56 16.44
N TRP A 115 5.21 -8.21 16.45
CA TRP A 115 6.33 -7.92 15.56
C TRP A 115 6.66 -9.18 14.77
N GLY A 116 6.85 -9.03 13.46
CA GLY A 116 7.10 -10.18 12.61
C GLY A 116 7.58 -9.80 11.21
N LEU A 117 7.82 -10.83 10.41
CA LEU A 117 8.09 -10.67 8.99
C LEU A 117 6.77 -10.40 8.25
N THR A 118 6.84 -9.56 7.24
CA THR A 118 5.71 -9.34 6.32
C THR A 118 5.61 -10.48 5.31
N ASP A 119 4.52 -10.52 4.56
CA ASP A 119 4.43 -11.34 3.37
C ASP A 119 5.49 -10.94 2.33
N VAL A 120 5.78 -11.83 1.40
CA VAL A 120 6.67 -11.56 0.27
C VAL A 120 5.84 -11.17 -0.95
N VAL A 121 6.22 -10.07 -1.59
CA VAL A 121 5.50 -9.49 -2.72
C VAL A 121 6.39 -9.44 -3.95
N PRO A 122 6.35 -10.46 -4.84
CA PRO A 122 6.94 -10.38 -6.17
C PRO A 122 6.13 -9.41 -7.04
N ALA A 123 6.85 -8.65 -7.88
CA ALA A 123 6.26 -7.72 -8.83
C ALA A 123 7.06 -7.67 -10.14
N ALA A 124 6.35 -7.43 -11.24
CA ALA A 124 6.91 -7.12 -12.54
C ALA A 124 6.28 -5.83 -13.04
N THR A 125 7.11 -4.90 -13.51
CA THR A 125 6.67 -3.64 -14.11
C THR A 125 7.32 -3.49 -15.48
N LEU A 126 6.52 -3.22 -16.50
CA LEU A 126 6.99 -2.96 -17.86
C LEU A 126 6.67 -1.50 -18.20
N GLY A 127 7.72 -0.70 -18.39
CA GLY A 127 7.63 0.75 -18.60
C GLY A 127 8.08 1.18 -19.98
N TRP A 128 7.42 2.19 -20.52
CA TRP A 128 7.74 2.85 -21.78
C TRP A 128 7.84 4.35 -21.57
N GLN A 129 8.71 4.99 -22.35
CA GLN A 129 8.88 6.45 -22.33
C GLN A 129 8.87 7.00 -23.74
N ARG A 130 8.18 8.11 -23.95
CA ARG A 130 8.17 8.85 -25.20
C ARG A 130 8.18 10.35 -24.93
N GLY A 131 9.35 10.96 -25.06
CA GLY A 131 9.51 12.37 -24.72
C GLY A 131 9.18 12.62 -23.22
N PRO A 132 8.28 13.58 -22.93
CA PRO A 132 7.89 13.89 -21.54
C PRO A 132 6.91 12.88 -20.94
N ASP A 133 6.29 12.03 -21.76
CA ASP A 133 5.29 11.07 -21.33
C ASP A 133 5.94 9.73 -21.00
N SER A 134 5.52 9.13 -19.91
CA SER A 134 5.89 7.77 -19.52
C SER A 134 4.65 7.00 -19.10
N TRP A 135 4.63 5.71 -19.39
CA TRP A 135 3.58 4.82 -18.93
C TRP A 135 4.15 3.46 -18.57
N ALA A 136 3.49 2.75 -17.69
CA ALA A 136 3.86 1.41 -17.33
C ALA A 136 2.62 0.55 -17.07
N ALA A 137 2.79 -0.76 -17.25
CA ALA A 137 1.87 -1.76 -16.73
C ALA A 137 2.58 -2.58 -15.66
N TYR A 138 1.89 -2.97 -14.61
CA TYR A 138 2.47 -3.79 -13.56
C TYR A 138 1.55 -4.95 -13.16
N LEU A 139 2.18 -5.98 -12.64
CA LEU A 139 1.56 -7.10 -11.97
C LEU A 139 2.34 -7.38 -10.68
N MET A 140 1.64 -7.55 -9.55
CA MET A 140 2.25 -7.96 -8.29
C MET A 140 1.36 -8.98 -7.57
N GLY A 141 1.97 -9.81 -6.73
CA GLY A 141 1.26 -10.83 -5.98
C GLY A 141 1.68 -10.86 -4.51
N ASN A 142 0.78 -11.31 -3.64
CA ASN A 142 1.06 -11.59 -2.25
C ASN A 142 1.32 -13.08 -2.05
N LEU A 143 2.50 -13.43 -1.54
CA LEU A 143 2.81 -14.76 -1.03
C LEU A 143 2.63 -14.72 0.49
N PRO A 144 1.64 -15.42 1.06
CA PRO A 144 1.28 -15.31 2.48
C PRO A 144 2.25 -16.14 3.35
N VAL A 145 3.49 -15.67 3.45
CA VAL A 145 4.58 -16.31 4.22
C VAL A 145 4.95 -15.49 5.47
N GLY A 146 4.32 -14.36 5.68
CA GLY A 146 4.49 -13.50 6.84
C GLY A 146 3.89 -14.11 8.11
N SER A 147 4.08 -13.41 9.22
CA SER A 147 3.55 -13.88 10.51
C SER A 147 2.05 -13.64 10.60
N TYR A 148 1.28 -14.72 10.51
CA TYR A 148 -0.18 -14.72 10.57
C TYR A 148 -0.69 -15.78 11.55
N ASP A 149 -1.73 -15.42 12.29
CA ASP A 149 -2.49 -16.32 13.17
C ASP A 149 -3.93 -15.78 13.27
N SER A 150 -4.90 -16.57 12.85
CA SER A 150 -6.32 -16.20 12.84
C SER A 150 -6.93 -15.91 14.23
N GLN A 151 -6.25 -16.28 15.31
CA GLN A 151 -6.67 -16.02 16.68
C GLN A 151 -6.16 -14.67 17.24
N ARG A 152 -5.30 -13.96 16.50
CA ARG A 152 -4.72 -12.68 16.92
C ARG A 152 -5.58 -11.50 16.45
N LEU A 153 -5.52 -10.41 17.23
CA LEU A 153 -6.08 -9.12 16.83
C LEU A 153 -5.19 -8.37 15.83
N SER A 154 -3.90 -8.71 15.81
CA SER A 154 -2.89 -8.07 14.96
C SER A 154 -2.01 -9.11 14.29
N ASN A 155 -1.75 -8.92 13.01
CA ASN A 155 -0.88 -9.76 12.21
C ASN A 155 0.04 -8.89 11.36
N THR A 156 1.19 -9.42 10.93
CA THR A 156 2.13 -8.78 10.00
C THR A 156 2.13 -9.43 8.62
N GLY A 157 1.42 -10.54 8.47
CA GLY A 157 1.03 -11.18 7.22
C GLY A 157 -0.47 -11.15 7.02
N LEU A 158 -0.93 -11.30 5.79
CA LEU A 158 -2.36 -11.27 5.43
C LEU A 158 -3.06 -12.63 5.57
N GLY A 159 -2.31 -13.73 5.71
CA GLY A 159 -2.86 -15.09 5.75
C GLY A 159 -3.49 -15.56 4.45
N ARG A 160 -3.47 -14.72 3.38
CA ARG A 160 -4.07 -15.02 2.07
C ARG A 160 -3.20 -14.53 0.93
N ALA A 161 -3.28 -15.21 -0.20
CA ALA A 161 -2.71 -14.72 -1.45
C ALA A 161 -3.57 -13.59 -2.04
N ALA A 162 -2.95 -12.75 -2.86
CA ALA A 162 -3.62 -11.74 -3.66
C ALA A 162 -2.86 -11.51 -4.97
N LEU A 163 -3.56 -11.01 -5.99
CA LEU A 163 -2.98 -10.52 -7.24
C LEU A 163 -3.48 -9.10 -7.48
N ASP A 164 -2.57 -8.23 -7.88
CA ASP A 164 -2.88 -6.84 -8.22
C ASP A 164 -2.25 -6.50 -9.56
N ALA A 165 -3.02 -5.86 -10.42
CA ALA A 165 -2.55 -5.42 -11.71
C ALA A 165 -3.06 -4.01 -12.00
N GLY A 166 -2.24 -3.23 -12.70
CA GLY A 166 -2.62 -1.87 -13.03
C GLY A 166 -1.73 -1.20 -14.06
N ILE A 167 -2.06 0.05 -14.29
CA ILE A 167 -1.35 0.94 -15.21
C ILE A 167 -0.96 2.23 -14.50
N ILE A 168 0.13 2.81 -14.98
CA ILE A 168 0.70 4.05 -14.48
C ILE A 168 0.94 4.96 -15.67
N GLY A 169 0.60 6.23 -15.51
CA GLY A 169 0.96 7.27 -16.46
C GLY A 169 1.65 8.42 -15.74
N SER A 170 2.68 9.00 -16.33
CA SER A 170 3.28 10.23 -15.84
C SER A 170 3.69 11.16 -16.98
N TYR A 171 3.72 12.44 -16.65
CA TYR A 171 4.16 13.53 -17.51
C TYR A 171 5.19 14.36 -16.77
N ASP A 172 6.36 14.53 -17.35
CA ASP A 172 7.41 15.40 -16.86
C ASP A 172 7.64 16.56 -17.83
N SER A 173 7.22 17.78 -17.45
CA SER A 173 7.32 18.97 -18.30
C SER A 173 8.76 19.39 -18.52
N PRO A 174 9.28 19.36 -19.77
CA PRO A 174 10.66 19.76 -20.05
C PRO A 174 10.93 21.24 -19.80
N SER A 175 9.91 22.09 -19.96
CA SER A 175 10.05 23.54 -19.83
C SER A 175 9.95 24.05 -18.40
N SER A 176 9.14 23.42 -17.55
CA SER A 176 8.89 23.88 -16.17
C SER A 176 9.44 22.94 -15.10
N GLY A 177 9.87 21.73 -15.44
CA GLY A 177 10.26 20.68 -14.51
C GLY A 177 9.13 20.15 -13.64
N ARG A 178 7.88 20.58 -13.88
CA ARG A 178 6.70 20.06 -13.18
C ARG A 178 6.39 18.66 -13.63
N SER A 179 5.92 17.81 -12.71
CA SER A 179 5.46 16.47 -13.05
C SER A 179 4.09 16.18 -12.48
N ALA A 180 3.39 15.30 -13.15
CA ALA A 180 2.15 14.71 -12.68
C ALA A 180 2.17 13.21 -12.97
N SER A 181 1.63 12.41 -12.07
CA SER A 181 1.50 10.97 -12.27
C SER A 181 0.16 10.46 -11.75
N VAL A 182 -0.32 9.39 -12.36
CA VAL A 182 -1.52 8.68 -11.95
C VAL A 182 -1.28 7.18 -12.08
N ALA A 183 -1.77 6.41 -11.13
CA ALA A 183 -1.78 4.95 -11.16
C ALA A 183 -3.19 4.46 -10.88
N VAL A 184 -3.65 3.47 -11.62
CA VAL A 184 -4.92 2.80 -11.41
C VAL A 184 -4.68 1.29 -11.41
N GLY A 185 -5.27 0.59 -10.45
CA GLY A 185 -5.13 -0.85 -10.36
C GLY A 185 -6.33 -1.52 -9.74
N VAL A 186 -6.32 -2.85 -9.86
CA VAL A 186 -7.35 -3.74 -9.33
C VAL A 186 -6.68 -4.90 -8.62
N THR A 187 -7.14 -5.19 -7.40
CA THR A 187 -6.68 -6.32 -6.59
C THR A 187 -7.75 -7.41 -6.57
N TYR A 188 -7.34 -8.64 -6.83
CA TYR A 188 -8.11 -9.85 -6.57
C TYR A 188 -7.56 -10.56 -5.34
N ASN A 189 -8.40 -10.78 -4.33
CA ASN A 189 -8.05 -11.46 -3.10
C ASN A 189 -8.50 -12.92 -3.16
N PHE A 190 -7.59 -13.86 -2.86
CA PHE A 190 -7.94 -15.26 -2.67
C PHE A 190 -8.52 -15.48 -1.29
N THR A 191 -9.22 -16.61 -1.11
CA THR A 191 -9.76 -17.00 0.19
C THR A 191 -8.62 -17.30 1.17
N ASN A 192 -8.71 -16.79 2.38
CA ASN A 192 -7.84 -17.19 3.49
C ASN A 192 -8.24 -18.60 3.94
N PRO A 193 -7.33 -19.59 3.84
CA PRO A 193 -7.65 -20.97 4.18
C PRO A 193 -7.91 -21.20 5.68
N ASP A 194 -7.36 -20.35 6.55
CA ASP A 194 -7.49 -20.50 8.00
C ASP A 194 -8.83 -20.00 8.54
N THR A 195 -9.49 -19.11 7.80
CA THR A 195 -10.72 -18.43 8.24
C THR A 195 -11.89 -18.67 7.29
N ASP A 196 -11.65 -19.20 6.08
CA ASP A 196 -12.62 -19.23 4.97
C ASP A 196 -13.22 -17.83 4.69
N TYR A 197 -12.43 -16.77 4.91
CA TYR A 197 -12.79 -15.41 4.56
C TYR A 197 -12.20 -15.04 3.20
N ARG A 198 -12.98 -14.38 2.36
CA ARG A 198 -12.50 -13.81 1.09
C ARG A 198 -12.86 -12.34 1.01
N SER A 199 -11.87 -11.47 1.07
CA SER A 199 -12.04 -10.06 0.75
C SER A 199 -12.51 -9.88 -0.70
N GLY A 200 -13.33 -8.89 -0.95
CA GLY A 200 -13.81 -8.57 -2.29
C GLY A 200 -12.71 -8.14 -3.25
N VAL A 201 -13.10 -7.86 -4.49
CA VAL A 201 -12.22 -7.24 -5.47
C VAL A 201 -12.11 -5.75 -5.16
N ASP A 202 -10.88 -5.23 -5.15
CA ASP A 202 -10.59 -3.84 -4.84
C ASP A 202 -10.13 -3.09 -6.07
N ALA A 203 -10.50 -1.81 -6.17
CA ALA A 203 -9.93 -0.87 -7.10
C ALA A 203 -9.20 0.22 -6.33
N HIS A 204 -8.11 0.71 -6.88
CA HIS A 204 -7.37 1.80 -6.29
C HIS A 204 -6.83 2.77 -7.34
N LEU A 205 -6.71 4.01 -6.92
CA LEU A 205 -6.15 5.10 -7.70
C LEU A 205 -5.15 5.84 -6.81
N GLY A 206 -3.99 6.13 -7.35
CA GLY A 206 -3.01 7.04 -6.76
C GLY A 206 -2.68 8.16 -7.75
N ALA A 207 -2.46 9.36 -7.25
CA ALA A 207 -2.06 10.50 -8.07
C ALA A 207 -1.06 11.38 -7.34
N SER A 208 -0.17 12.04 -8.08
CA SER A 208 0.73 13.05 -7.54
C SER A 208 0.97 14.19 -8.53
N ALA A 209 1.26 15.38 -8.00
CA ALA A 209 1.69 16.54 -8.77
C ALA A 209 2.84 17.23 -8.04
N MET A 210 3.96 17.44 -8.74
CA MET A 210 5.20 17.95 -8.16
C MET A 210 5.71 19.17 -8.92
N VAL A 211 6.32 20.09 -8.18
CA VAL A 211 7.03 21.24 -8.75
C VAL A 211 8.49 21.23 -8.29
N PRO A 212 9.46 21.60 -9.13
CA PRO A 212 10.84 21.76 -8.71
C PRO A 212 10.96 23.00 -7.83
N LEU A 213 11.63 22.87 -6.69
CA LEU A 213 12.04 23.98 -5.83
C LEU A 213 13.52 24.33 -6.07
N THR A 214 14.35 23.30 -6.33
CA THR A 214 15.74 23.39 -6.76
C THR A 214 16.00 22.30 -7.82
N PRO A 215 17.16 22.24 -8.47
CA PRO A 215 17.50 21.14 -9.36
C PRO A 215 17.38 19.74 -8.71
N SER A 216 17.62 19.64 -7.40
CA SER A 216 17.62 18.36 -6.67
C SER A 216 16.37 18.14 -5.81
N LEU A 217 15.57 19.18 -5.55
CA LEU A 217 14.45 19.14 -4.63
C LEU A 217 13.14 19.44 -5.36
N ARG A 218 12.18 18.52 -5.25
CA ARG A 218 10.82 18.69 -5.75
C ARG A 218 9.83 18.56 -4.59
N ALA A 219 8.79 19.35 -4.57
CA ALA A 219 7.71 19.25 -3.60
C ALA A 219 6.34 19.30 -4.28
N GLY A 220 5.34 18.76 -3.63
CA GLY A 220 4.01 18.73 -4.20
C GLY A 220 2.98 18.05 -3.31
N LEU A 221 1.93 17.59 -3.95
CA LEU A 221 0.84 16.86 -3.31
C LEU A 221 0.70 15.47 -3.94
N SER A 222 0.31 14.53 -3.11
CA SER A 222 -0.12 13.20 -3.55
C SER A 222 -1.41 12.82 -2.86
N GLY A 223 -2.17 11.92 -3.49
CA GLY A 223 -3.42 11.43 -2.94
C GLY A 223 -3.75 10.07 -3.50
N TYR A 224 -4.73 9.43 -2.87
CA TYR A 224 -5.23 8.13 -3.30
C TYR A 224 -6.71 7.95 -2.99
N VAL A 225 -7.31 7.00 -3.70
CA VAL A 225 -8.62 6.42 -3.41
C VAL A 225 -8.48 4.92 -3.43
N TYR A 226 -9.00 4.27 -2.41
CA TYR A 226 -9.22 2.83 -2.34
C TYR A 226 -10.72 2.56 -2.25
N TYR A 227 -11.20 1.62 -3.03
CA TYR A 227 -12.62 1.30 -3.10
C TYR A 227 -12.82 -0.19 -3.41
N GLN A 228 -13.49 -0.90 -2.52
CA GLN A 228 -13.85 -2.28 -2.74
C GLN A 228 -15.07 -2.38 -3.65
N LEU A 229 -14.89 -3.03 -4.82
CA LEU A 229 -15.90 -3.15 -5.88
C LEU A 229 -16.95 -4.20 -5.56
N THR A 230 -16.50 -5.37 -5.08
CA THR A 230 -17.39 -6.50 -4.74
C THR A 230 -17.42 -6.71 -3.23
N ALA A 231 -18.52 -7.25 -2.73
CA ALA A 231 -18.65 -7.58 -1.32
C ALA A 231 -17.72 -8.73 -0.91
N ASP A 232 -17.41 -8.79 0.37
CA ASP A 232 -16.74 -9.92 0.98
C ASP A 232 -17.57 -11.18 0.92
N GLY A 233 -16.89 -12.32 0.96
CA GLY A 233 -17.50 -13.64 0.88
C GLY A 233 -16.79 -14.66 1.75
N GLY A 234 -17.19 -15.94 1.61
CA GLY A 234 -16.71 -17.04 2.45
C GLY A 234 -17.54 -17.23 3.72
N SER A 235 -17.46 -18.40 4.33
CA SER A 235 -18.22 -18.72 5.55
C SER A 235 -17.67 -18.01 6.78
N GLY A 236 -16.42 -17.57 6.74
CA GLY A 236 -15.77 -16.76 7.78
C GLY A 236 -16.18 -15.28 7.78
N ASN A 237 -16.92 -14.86 6.74
CA ASN A 237 -17.37 -13.47 6.64
C ASN A 237 -18.52 -13.19 7.61
N GLY A 238 -18.19 -12.62 8.78
CA GLY A 238 -19.18 -12.19 9.76
C GLY A 238 -19.83 -10.82 9.47
N CYS A 239 -19.32 -10.07 8.49
CA CYS A 239 -19.80 -8.74 8.12
C CYS A 239 -20.96 -8.77 7.12
N GLY A 240 -21.20 -9.91 6.43
CA GLY A 240 -22.14 -9.95 5.32
C GLY A 240 -21.62 -9.21 4.08
N PRO A 241 -22.45 -8.47 3.32
CA PRO A 241 -22.06 -7.82 2.08
C PRO A 241 -21.29 -6.50 2.29
N CYS A 242 -20.32 -6.50 3.20
CA CYS A 242 -19.52 -5.32 3.47
C CYS A 242 -18.60 -4.95 2.31
N LYS A 243 -18.36 -3.66 2.17
CA LYS A 243 -17.37 -3.09 1.25
C LYS A 243 -16.64 -1.94 1.91
N SER A 244 -15.32 -1.93 1.79
CA SER A 244 -14.48 -0.89 2.35
C SER A 244 -14.14 0.22 1.34
N ARG A 245 -13.83 1.39 1.86
CA ARG A 245 -13.30 2.51 1.08
C ARG A 245 -12.53 3.48 1.97
N VAL A 246 -11.58 4.19 1.38
CA VAL A 246 -10.90 5.33 2.00
C VAL A 246 -10.26 6.19 0.92
N ALA A 247 -10.13 7.47 1.19
CA ALA A 247 -9.31 8.39 0.40
C ALA A 247 -8.31 9.08 1.32
N GLY A 248 -7.18 9.47 0.75
CA GLY A 248 -6.15 10.22 1.46
C GLY A 248 -5.49 11.26 0.56
N ILE A 249 -5.04 12.35 1.17
CA ILE A 249 -4.28 13.41 0.51
C ILE A 249 -3.21 13.94 1.45
N GLY A 250 -2.11 14.39 0.89
CA GLY A 250 -1.08 15.03 1.69
C GLY A 250 0.15 15.49 0.91
N PRO A 251 1.10 16.11 1.59
CA PRO A 251 2.32 16.62 1.00
C PRO A 251 3.28 15.50 0.63
N GLN A 252 4.10 15.79 -0.37
CA GLN A 252 5.18 14.95 -0.85
C GLN A 252 6.41 15.78 -1.15
N VAL A 253 7.59 15.23 -0.83
CA VAL A 253 8.89 15.80 -1.16
C VAL A 253 9.78 14.71 -1.76
N ASN A 254 10.45 15.03 -2.86
CA ASN A 254 11.48 14.19 -3.48
C ASN A 254 12.82 14.95 -3.47
N TYR A 255 13.88 14.28 -3.08
CA TYR A 255 15.22 14.80 -3.08
C TYR A 255 16.18 13.83 -3.79
N ALA A 256 16.82 14.29 -4.86
CA ALA A 256 17.85 13.56 -5.57
C ALA A 256 19.24 14.08 -5.15
N PHE A 257 20.18 13.16 -4.92
CA PHE A 257 21.54 13.50 -4.49
C PHE A 257 22.54 12.44 -4.96
N ASP A 258 23.77 12.86 -5.17
CA ASP A 258 24.86 11.96 -5.61
C ASP A 258 25.58 11.34 -4.40
N VAL A 259 25.82 10.04 -4.49
CA VAL A 259 26.69 9.31 -3.56
C VAL A 259 27.66 8.47 -4.39
N ALA A 260 28.93 8.82 -4.36
CA ALA A 260 30.00 8.13 -5.07
C ALA A 260 29.75 7.99 -6.60
N GLY A 261 29.19 9.02 -7.23
CA GLY A 261 28.90 9.07 -8.66
C GLY A 261 27.65 8.30 -9.08
N ARG A 262 26.78 7.94 -8.13
CA ARG A 262 25.47 7.34 -8.38
C ARG A 262 24.37 8.22 -7.81
N GLU A 263 23.32 8.45 -8.58
CA GLU A 263 22.17 9.23 -8.13
C GLU A 263 21.27 8.40 -7.21
N TRP A 264 21.17 8.83 -5.96
CA TRP A 264 20.21 8.34 -4.96
C TRP A 264 19.00 9.25 -4.91
N SER A 265 17.86 8.69 -4.57
CA SER A 265 16.67 9.51 -4.35
C SER A 265 15.98 9.16 -3.05
N ALA A 266 15.62 10.21 -2.31
CA ALA A 266 14.79 10.12 -1.11
C ALA A 266 13.41 10.69 -1.39
N ASN A 267 12.38 10.01 -0.88
CA ASN A 267 11.00 10.46 -0.96
C ASN A 267 10.39 10.46 0.45
N LEU A 268 9.74 11.55 0.80
CA LEU A 268 8.92 11.65 2.02
C LEU A 268 7.52 12.09 1.63
N ARG A 269 6.51 11.36 2.10
CA ARG A 269 5.11 11.71 1.89
C ARG A 269 4.27 11.36 3.09
N GLY A 270 3.31 12.20 3.40
CA GLY A 270 2.35 11.98 4.46
C GLY A 270 0.93 12.09 3.93
N TYR A 271 -0.01 11.39 4.55
CA TYR A 271 -1.41 11.41 4.17
C TYR A 271 -2.30 11.63 5.37
N TYR A 272 -3.34 12.43 5.17
CA TYR A 272 -4.52 12.50 6.01
C TYR A 272 -5.66 11.77 5.31
N GLU A 273 -6.26 10.80 5.99
CA GLU A 273 -7.36 10.00 5.45
C GLU A 273 -8.73 10.60 5.77
N PHE A 274 -9.63 10.44 4.85
CA PHE A 274 -11.03 10.84 4.95
C PHE A 274 -11.91 9.87 4.15
N TRP A 275 -13.23 9.99 4.28
CA TRP A 275 -14.21 9.20 3.56
C TRP A 275 -14.11 7.68 3.84
N ALA A 276 -13.54 7.30 4.96
CA ALA A 276 -13.41 5.90 5.33
C ALA A 276 -14.79 5.27 5.64
N ARG A 277 -14.96 4.05 5.16
CA ARG A 277 -16.10 3.20 5.51
C ARG A 277 -15.59 1.76 5.66
N ASN A 278 -16.05 1.10 6.70
CA ASN A 278 -15.72 -0.29 7.01
C ASN A 278 -14.21 -0.57 7.13
N ARG A 279 -13.45 0.43 7.51
CA ARG A 279 -12.01 0.34 7.83
C ARG A 279 -11.59 1.51 8.73
N LEU A 280 -10.38 1.45 9.25
CA LEU A 280 -9.81 2.55 10.04
C LEU A 280 -9.61 3.79 9.17
N GLN A 281 -9.64 4.95 9.81
CA GLN A 281 -9.31 6.25 9.23
C GLN A 281 -8.22 6.90 10.08
N GLY A 282 -7.20 7.40 9.45
CA GLY A 282 -6.07 7.94 10.18
C GLY A 282 -5.10 8.77 9.34
N GLY A 283 -3.84 8.61 9.65
CA GLY A 283 -2.74 9.21 8.89
C GLY A 283 -1.65 8.20 8.59
N ALA A 284 -1.01 8.38 7.45
CA ALA A 284 0.09 7.56 6.99
C ALA A 284 1.33 8.42 6.70
N LEU A 285 2.50 7.85 6.91
CA LEU A 285 3.79 8.42 6.55
C LEU A 285 4.61 7.36 5.80
N PHE A 286 5.19 7.75 4.68
CA PHE A 286 6.17 6.94 3.96
C PHE A 286 7.46 7.72 3.82
N ALA A 287 8.58 7.10 4.17
CA ALA A 287 9.92 7.59 3.89
C ALA A 287 10.66 6.53 3.09
N SER A 288 11.04 6.83 1.86
CA SER A 288 11.66 5.88 0.94
C SER A 288 13.02 6.38 0.49
N LEU A 289 13.96 5.46 0.32
CA LEU A 289 15.29 5.70 -0.23
C LEU A 289 15.52 4.70 -1.35
N ALA A 290 15.79 5.18 -2.56
CA ALA A 290 16.19 4.35 -3.69
C ALA A 290 17.71 4.35 -3.82
N ILE A 291 18.31 3.16 -3.73
CA ILE A 291 19.76 2.93 -3.70
C ILE A 291 20.13 2.18 -4.98
N PRO A 292 20.83 2.79 -5.95
CA PRO A 292 21.41 2.07 -7.08
C PRO A 292 22.61 1.23 -6.60
N LEU A 293 22.70 -0.03 -7.07
CA LEU A 293 23.75 -0.98 -6.67
C LEU A 293 24.77 -1.20 -7.77
#